data_bca1a7e910f094a3a6792a54e353a940
#
_entry.id   bca1a7e910f094a3a6792a54e353a940
#
_cell.length_a   1.000
_cell.length_b   1.000
_cell.length_c   1.000
_cell.angle_alpha   90.00
_cell.angle_beta   90.00
_cell.angle_gamma   90.00
#
_symmetry.space_group_name_H-M   'P 1'
#
loop_
_entity.id
_entity.type
_entity.pdbx_description
1 polymer ?
#
loop_
_entity_poly.entity_id
_entity_poly.type
_entity_poly.pdbx_seq_one_letter_code
_entity_poly.pdbx_strand_id
1 'polypeptide(L)'
;MTRTSLLAALLLVFGPLLATACRSSSSEFETFMGIPLPSDVTVTNMDGNWGNDPWRCWEIYPANDELKRILVMMWNLAPNPQAFHGVASGNHIYCKYADLSESYSGDSSDSYRAVGIDARNHRLVVYFYNG
;
A
#
# COMPACT_ATOMS: atom_id res chain seq x y z
N MET A 1 39.82 -0.81 28.38
CA MET A 1 39.35 0.10 27.34
C MET A 1 38.91 -0.61 26.04
N THR A 2 39.49 -1.72 25.71
CA THR A 2 39.15 -2.49 24.51
C THR A 2 37.80 -3.22 24.58
N ARG A 3 37.27 -3.50 25.77
CA ARG A 3 36.00 -4.22 25.94
C ARG A 3 34.74 -3.38 25.65
N THR A 4 34.80 -2.09 25.88
CA THR A 4 33.64 -1.18 25.59
C THR A 4 33.51 -0.89 24.12
N SER A 5 34.56 -0.89 23.34
CA SER A 5 34.51 -0.68 21.89
C SER A 5 33.93 -1.87 21.14
N LEU A 6 34.18 -3.09 21.63
CA LEU A 6 33.63 -4.33 21.06
C LEU A 6 32.11 -4.45 21.27
N LEU A 7 31.62 -4.05 22.44
CA LEU A 7 30.18 -4.06 22.75
C LEU A 7 29.41 -3.04 21.92
N ALA A 8 29.98 -1.85 21.70
CA ALA A 8 29.36 -0.83 20.84
C ALA A 8 29.31 -1.27 19.37
N ALA A 9 30.35 -1.95 18.88
CA ALA A 9 30.38 -2.50 17.53
C ALA A 9 29.37 -3.64 17.34
N LEU A 10 29.16 -4.47 18.37
CA LEU A 10 28.17 -5.54 18.33
C LEU A 10 26.74 -4.98 18.28
N LEU A 11 26.43 -3.95 19.04
CA LEU A 11 25.12 -3.28 19.03
C LEU A 11 24.82 -2.63 17.68
N LEU A 12 25.80 -2.07 17.00
CA LEU A 12 25.66 -1.50 15.68
C LEU A 12 25.39 -2.55 14.59
N VAL A 13 25.90 -3.77 14.74
CA VAL A 13 25.68 -4.87 13.82
C VAL A 13 24.32 -5.53 14.03
N PHE A 14 23.86 -5.67 15.27
CA PHE A 14 22.55 -6.26 15.58
C PHE A 14 21.38 -5.31 15.33
N GLY A 15 21.53 -3.99 15.47
CA GLY A 15 20.51 -2.99 15.25
C GLY A 15 19.97 -3.00 13.79
N PRO A 16 20.83 -2.91 12.76
CA PRO A 16 20.38 -2.97 11.37
C PRO A 16 19.75 -4.32 10.97
N LEU A 17 20.23 -5.44 11.51
CA LEU A 17 19.69 -6.76 11.24
C LEU A 17 18.29 -6.95 11.82
N LEU A 18 18.01 -6.44 13.02
CA LEU A 18 16.69 -6.47 13.63
C LEU A 18 15.69 -5.57 12.86
N ALA A 19 16.12 -4.39 12.41
CA ALA A 19 15.31 -3.50 11.59
C ALA A 19 14.95 -4.12 10.21
N THR A 20 15.86 -4.90 9.62
CA THR A 20 15.61 -5.60 8.34
C THR A 20 14.72 -6.84 8.50
N ALA A 21 14.76 -7.52 9.64
CA ALA A 21 13.95 -8.70 9.92
C ALA A 21 12.46 -8.36 10.16
N CYS A 22 12.15 -7.12 10.61
CA CYS A 22 10.80 -6.63 10.86
C CYS A 22 10.34 -5.70 9.74
N ARG A 23 10.27 -6.21 8.51
CA ARG A 23 9.72 -5.43 7.39
C ARG A 23 8.25 -5.10 7.65
N SER A 24 7.97 -3.82 7.82
CA SER A 24 6.62 -3.32 7.98
C SER A 24 5.84 -3.36 6.67
N SER A 25 4.51 -3.35 6.75
CA SER A 25 3.63 -3.21 5.58
C SER A 25 3.91 -1.90 4.81
N SER A 26 4.38 -0.87 5.51
CA SER A 26 4.81 0.39 4.90
C SER A 26 6.02 0.20 3.98
N SER A 27 7.02 -0.56 4.40
CA SER A 27 8.20 -0.88 3.58
C SER A 27 7.84 -1.69 2.34
N GLU A 28 6.92 -2.64 2.47
CA GLU A 28 6.42 -3.41 1.33
C GLU A 28 5.72 -2.51 0.32
N PHE A 29 4.85 -1.61 0.79
CA PHE A 29 4.17 -0.65 -0.06
C PHE A 29 5.16 0.24 -0.83
N GLU A 30 6.14 0.82 -0.12
CA GLU A 30 7.17 1.67 -0.74
C GLU A 30 7.99 0.92 -1.80
N THR A 31 8.36 -0.32 -1.51
CA THR A 31 9.10 -1.16 -2.45
C THR A 31 8.27 -1.48 -3.70
N PHE A 32 7.01 -1.83 -3.51
CA PHE A 32 6.10 -2.16 -4.61
C PHE A 32 5.82 -0.94 -5.49
N MET A 33 5.52 0.20 -4.87
CA MET A 33 5.16 1.43 -5.60
C MET A 33 6.37 2.16 -6.19
N GLY A 34 7.56 1.95 -5.65
CA GLY A 34 8.75 2.67 -6.05
C GLY A 34 8.75 4.13 -5.61
N ILE A 35 7.91 4.49 -4.63
CA ILE A 35 7.82 5.83 -4.06
C ILE A 35 7.84 5.75 -2.53
N PRO A 36 8.45 6.73 -1.84
CA PRO A 36 8.40 6.76 -0.39
C PRO A 36 7.03 7.22 0.11
N LEU A 37 6.60 6.70 1.26
CA LEU A 37 5.47 7.25 1.99
C LEU A 37 5.88 8.58 2.66
N PRO A 38 4.96 9.56 2.76
CA PRO A 38 5.18 10.70 3.63
C PRO A 38 5.48 10.26 5.07
N SER A 39 6.28 11.05 5.80
CA SER A 39 6.79 10.67 7.13
C SER A 39 5.70 10.47 8.18
N ASP A 40 4.55 11.13 8.01
CA ASP A 40 3.40 11.07 8.91
C ASP A 40 2.35 10.01 8.50
N VAL A 41 2.64 9.23 7.47
CA VAL A 41 1.70 8.27 6.86
C VAL A 41 2.26 6.85 7.02
N THR A 42 1.40 5.93 7.45
CA THR A 42 1.77 4.52 7.60
C THR A 42 0.73 3.59 7.01
N VAL A 43 1.14 2.43 6.55
CA VAL A 43 0.22 1.35 6.19
C VAL A 43 -0.27 0.68 7.49
N THR A 44 -1.56 0.78 7.76
CA THR A 44 -2.18 0.24 8.99
C THR A 44 -2.75 -1.15 8.81
N ASN A 45 -3.05 -1.54 7.58
CA ASN A 45 -3.52 -2.87 7.26
C ASN A 45 -3.13 -3.23 5.83
N MET A 46 -2.84 -4.51 5.62
CA MET A 46 -2.52 -5.05 4.30
C MET A 46 -3.09 -6.45 4.20
N ASP A 47 -3.73 -6.74 3.07
CA ASP A 47 -4.19 -8.07 2.72
C ASP A 47 -3.76 -8.39 1.29
N GLY A 48 -3.63 -9.67 0.97
CA GLY A 48 -3.27 -10.03 -0.40
C GLY A 48 -2.69 -11.41 -0.56
N ASN A 49 -2.37 -11.73 -1.81
CA ASN A 49 -1.78 -12.99 -2.23
C ASN A 49 -0.76 -12.72 -3.35
N TRP A 50 0.44 -13.31 -3.23
CA TRP A 50 1.48 -13.27 -4.27
C TRP A 50 1.53 -14.54 -5.13
N GLY A 51 0.46 -15.37 -5.14
CA GLY A 51 0.37 -16.58 -5.94
C GLY A 51 0.20 -16.32 -7.44
N ASN A 52 -0.55 -17.20 -8.12
CA ASN A 52 -0.74 -17.12 -9.57
C ASN A 52 -1.46 -15.85 -10.03
N ASP A 53 -2.38 -15.37 -9.21
CA ASP A 53 -3.11 -14.12 -9.44
C ASP A 53 -2.82 -13.17 -8.29
N PRO A 54 -1.66 -12.49 -8.31
CA PRO A 54 -1.26 -11.63 -7.19
C PRO A 54 -2.18 -10.42 -7.04
N TRP A 55 -2.53 -10.11 -5.81
CA TRP A 55 -3.27 -8.93 -5.46
C TRP A 55 -2.84 -8.39 -4.10
N ARG A 56 -3.02 -7.09 -3.91
CA ARG A 56 -2.76 -6.40 -2.65
C ARG A 56 -3.82 -5.34 -2.40
N CYS A 57 -4.24 -5.26 -1.16
CA CYS A 57 -5.10 -4.21 -0.63
C CYS A 57 -4.40 -3.59 0.57
N TRP A 58 -4.10 -2.30 0.50
CA TRP A 58 -3.46 -1.56 1.59
C TRP A 58 -4.43 -0.53 2.15
N GLU A 59 -4.50 -0.45 3.47
CA GLU A 59 -5.12 0.67 4.16
C GLU A 59 -4.02 1.55 4.74
N ILE A 60 -4.08 2.84 4.42
CA ILE A 60 -3.03 3.81 4.74
C ILE A 60 -3.65 4.93 5.58
N TYR A 61 -3.04 5.23 6.72
CA TYR A 61 -3.54 6.21 7.67
C TYR A 61 -2.44 7.23 8.03
N PRO A 62 -2.78 8.51 8.17
CA PRO A 62 -4.02 9.14 7.73
C PRO A 62 -4.11 9.25 6.21
N ALA A 63 -5.32 9.48 5.69
CA ALA A 63 -5.50 9.76 4.28
C ALA A 63 -4.70 11.02 3.88
N ASN A 64 -3.93 10.89 2.81
CA ASN A 64 -3.04 11.95 2.34
C ASN A 64 -3.37 12.28 0.89
N ASP A 65 -3.82 13.52 0.65
CA ASP A 65 -4.25 13.96 -0.68
C ASP A 65 -3.12 13.97 -1.70
N GLU A 66 -1.90 14.29 -1.28
CA GLU A 66 -0.73 14.28 -2.15
C GLU A 66 -0.40 12.86 -2.60
N LEU A 67 -0.41 11.89 -1.69
CA LEU A 67 -0.19 10.49 -2.02
C LEU A 67 -1.29 9.96 -2.95
N LYS A 68 -2.55 10.29 -2.67
CA LYS A 68 -3.67 9.95 -3.55
C LYS A 68 -3.44 10.48 -4.96
N ARG A 69 -3.09 11.75 -5.09
CA ARG A 69 -2.84 12.40 -6.37
C ARG A 69 -1.71 11.73 -7.14
N ILE A 70 -0.62 11.40 -6.46
CA ILE A 70 0.53 10.72 -7.07
C ILE A 70 0.10 9.35 -7.63
N LEU A 71 -0.63 8.56 -6.85
CA LEU A 71 -1.09 7.23 -7.28
C LEU A 71 -2.07 7.30 -8.46
N VAL A 72 -3.02 8.22 -8.39
CA VAL A 72 -4.00 8.43 -9.48
C VAL A 72 -3.28 8.82 -10.78
N MET A 73 -2.29 9.70 -10.71
CA MET A 73 -1.51 10.11 -11.88
C MET A 73 -0.60 8.98 -12.39
N MET A 74 0.12 8.33 -11.48
CA MET A 74 1.09 7.27 -11.83
C MET A 74 0.42 6.10 -12.52
N TRP A 75 -0.77 5.72 -12.09
CA TRP A 75 -1.54 4.62 -12.65
C TRP A 75 -2.56 5.07 -13.71
N ASN A 76 -2.63 6.35 -14.00
CA ASN A 76 -3.59 6.94 -14.96
C ASN A 76 -5.03 6.52 -14.65
N LEU A 77 -5.45 6.68 -13.40
CA LEU A 77 -6.78 6.30 -12.94
C LEU A 77 -7.82 7.37 -13.27
N ALA A 78 -9.06 6.93 -13.47
CA ALA A 78 -10.21 7.79 -13.66
C ALA A 78 -11.23 7.61 -12.52
N PRO A 79 -12.02 8.65 -12.20
CA PRO A 79 -13.07 8.52 -11.19
C PRO A 79 -14.03 7.38 -11.54
N ASN A 80 -14.28 6.51 -10.55
CA ASN A 80 -15.18 5.37 -10.68
C ASN A 80 -15.84 5.05 -9.33
N PRO A 81 -17.11 5.37 -9.14
CA PRO A 81 -17.82 5.07 -7.89
C PRO A 81 -17.92 3.58 -7.58
N GLN A 82 -17.74 2.72 -8.58
CA GLN A 82 -17.82 1.26 -8.46
C GLN A 82 -16.46 0.58 -8.28
N ALA A 83 -15.39 1.36 -8.10
CA ALA A 83 -14.01 0.86 -8.11
C ALA A 83 -13.76 -0.27 -7.09
N PHE A 84 -14.48 -0.29 -5.97
CA PHE A 84 -14.30 -1.26 -4.88
C PHE A 84 -15.57 -2.10 -4.62
N HIS A 85 -16.46 -2.26 -5.60
CA HIS A 85 -17.79 -2.88 -5.42
C HIS A 85 -17.90 -4.31 -5.93
N GLY A 86 -16.83 -5.08 -5.94
CA GLY A 86 -16.91 -6.52 -6.15
C GLY A 86 -16.42 -7.01 -7.49
N VAL A 87 -17.05 -6.69 -8.60
CA VAL A 87 -16.60 -7.09 -9.93
C VAL A 87 -16.48 -5.84 -10.80
N ALA A 88 -15.29 -5.58 -11.29
CA ALA A 88 -15.04 -4.54 -12.27
C ALA A 88 -14.39 -5.18 -13.49
N SER A 89 -14.95 -4.91 -14.67
CA SER A 89 -14.40 -5.40 -15.95
C SER A 89 -14.21 -6.93 -16.01
N GLY A 90 -15.07 -7.71 -15.33
CA GLY A 90 -14.99 -9.16 -15.28
C GLY A 90 -13.98 -9.73 -14.28
N ASN A 91 -13.25 -8.89 -13.55
CA ASN A 91 -12.28 -9.32 -12.54
C ASN A 91 -12.89 -9.29 -11.14
N HIS A 92 -12.56 -10.28 -10.31
CA HIS A 92 -12.92 -10.27 -8.91
C HIS A 92 -12.15 -9.19 -8.16
N ILE A 93 -12.88 -8.38 -7.39
CA ILE A 93 -12.26 -7.44 -6.47
C ILE A 93 -12.25 -8.07 -5.08
N TYR A 94 -11.06 -8.39 -4.60
CA TYR A 94 -10.86 -8.97 -3.27
C TYR A 94 -10.90 -7.94 -2.16
N CYS A 95 -10.72 -6.67 -2.50
CA CYS A 95 -10.68 -5.53 -1.60
C CYS A 95 -11.98 -4.73 -1.76
N LYS A 96 -12.96 -4.95 -0.86
CA LYS A 96 -14.30 -4.38 -0.98
C LYS A 96 -14.56 -3.31 0.07
N TYR A 97 -15.01 -2.15 -0.40
CA TYR A 97 -15.42 -1.02 0.44
C TYR A 97 -16.69 -0.40 -0.11
N ALA A 98 -17.73 -0.31 0.71
CA ALA A 98 -19.04 0.18 0.31
C ALA A 98 -19.18 1.71 0.35
N ASP A 99 -18.50 2.37 1.29
CA ASP A 99 -18.77 3.77 1.67
C ASP A 99 -17.55 4.68 1.48
N LEU A 100 -16.87 4.55 0.34
CA LEU A 100 -15.78 5.47 0.02
C LEU A 100 -16.32 6.80 -0.50
N SER A 101 -15.77 7.91 -0.02
CA SER A 101 -16.14 9.26 -0.44
C SER A 101 -15.65 9.60 -1.85
N GLU A 102 -14.51 9.04 -2.23
CA GLU A 102 -13.92 9.15 -3.55
C GLU A 102 -13.35 7.81 -3.94
N SER A 103 -13.42 7.44 -5.21
CA SER A 103 -12.75 6.26 -5.73
C SER A 103 -12.39 6.42 -7.19
N TYR A 104 -11.28 5.81 -7.56
CA TYR A 104 -10.66 5.88 -8.88
C TYR A 104 -10.19 4.49 -9.28
N SER A 105 -10.28 4.18 -10.54
CA SER A 105 -9.78 2.91 -11.04
C SER A 105 -9.25 2.99 -12.46
N GLY A 106 -8.45 2.00 -12.81
CA GLY A 106 -7.98 1.79 -14.16
C GLY A 106 -7.70 0.31 -14.37
N ASP A 107 -8.00 -0.20 -15.55
CA ASP A 107 -7.68 -1.55 -15.91
C ASP A 107 -6.94 -1.62 -17.25
N SER A 108 -6.13 -2.64 -17.37
CA SER A 108 -5.55 -3.09 -18.62
C SER A 108 -5.94 -4.56 -18.83
N SER A 109 -5.49 -5.19 -19.91
CA SER A 109 -5.88 -6.57 -20.25
C SER A 109 -5.69 -7.56 -19.08
N ASP A 110 -4.66 -7.36 -18.24
CA ASP A 110 -4.25 -8.31 -17.20
C ASP A 110 -4.16 -7.71 -15.81
N SER A 111 -4.51 -6.44 -15.62
CA SER A 111 -4.36 -5.79 -14.33
C SER A 111 -5.51 -4.83 -14.02
N TYR A 112 -5.78 -4.69 -12.73
CA TYR A 112 -6.75 -3.72 -12.20
C TYR A 112 -6.10 -2.97 -11.04
N ARG A 113 -6.30 -1.66 -11.00
CA ARG A 113 -5.77 -0.79 -9.96
C ARG A 113 -6.85 0.18 -9.51
N ALA A 114 -6.92 0.40 -8.21
CA ALA A 114 -7.90 1.30 -7.64
C ALA A 114 -7.34 2.03 -6.44
N VAL A 115 -7.81 3.25 -6.25
CA VAL A 115 -7.48 4.11 -5.11
C VAL A 115 -8.77 4.72 -4.60
N GLY A 116 -8.98 4.72 -3.29
CA GLY A 116 -10.16 5.28 -2.68
C GLY A 116 -9.88 6.00 -1.37
N ILE A 117 -10.77 6.93 -1.04
CA ILE A 117 -10.74 7.66 0.24
C ILE A 117 -11.93 7.22 1.09
N ASP A 118 -11.63 6.72 2.28
CA ASP A 118 -12.59 6.49 3.34
C ASP A 118 -12.53 7.69 4.30
N ALA A 119 -13.39 8.69 4.05
CA ALA A 119 -13.40 9.92 4.84
C ALA A 119 -13.82 9.68 6.29
N ARG A 120 -14.71 8.71 6.53
CA ARG A 120 -15.19 8.37 7.87
C ARG A 120 -14.07 7.88 8.78
N ASN A 121 -13.17 7.05 8.25
CA ASN A 121 -12.06 6.46 9.00
C ASN A 121 -10.72 7.14 8.70
N HIS A 122 -10.72 8.23 7.94
CA HIS A 122 -9.54 9.03 7.59
C HIS A 122 -8.42 8.21 6.94
N ARG A 123 -8.77 7.26 6.08
CA ARG A 123 -7.78 6.38 5.45
C ARG A 123 -7.87 6.41 3.94
N LEU A 124 -6.73 6.13 3.33
CA LEU A 124 -6.58 5.88 1.90
C LEU A 124 -6.57 4.36 1.69
N VAL A 125 -7.30 3.88 0.70
CA VAL A 125 -7.32 2.47 0.31
C VAL A 125 -6.68 2.34 -1.06
N VAL A 126 -5.73 1.43 -1.20
CA VAL A 126 -5.02 1.18 -2.45
C VAL A 126 -5.14 -0.29 -2.80
N TYR A 127 -5.58 -0.58 -4.01
CA TYR A 127 -5.78 -1.93 -4.50
C TYR A 127 -5.05 -2.17 -5.81
N PHE A 128 -4.45 -3.33 -5.89
CA PHE A 128 -3.77 -3.82 -7.09
C PHE A 128 -4.13 -5.29 -7.31
N TYR A 129 -4.44 -5.63 -8.55
CA TYR A 129 -4.66 -7.00 -8.99
C TYR A 129 -3.95 -7.22 -10.32
N ASN A 130 -3.25 -8.32 -10.46
CA ASN A 130 -2.59 -8.72 -11.69
C ASN A 130 -2.92 -10.17 -11.98
N GLY A 131 -3.82 -10.38 -12.89
CA GLY A 131 -4.30 -11.72 -13.27
C GLY A 131 -3.69 -12.28 -14.53
#